data_d14374f0ee30cba0fa66906fe5e93c1c
#
_entry.id   d14374f0ee30cba0fa66906fe5e93c1c
#
_cell.length_a   1.000
_cell.length_b   1.000
_cell.length_c   1.000
_cell.angle_alpha   90.00
_cell.angle_beta   90.00
_cell.angle_gamma   90.00
#
_symmetry.space_group_name_H-M   'P 1'
#
loop_
_entity.id
_entity.type
_entity.pdbx_description
1 polymer ?
#
loop_
_entity_poly.entity_id
_entity_poly.type
_entity_poly.pdbx_seq_one_letter_code
_entity_poly.pdbx_strand_id
1 'polypeptide(L)'
;MKFFIDTANVEEIRKANDMGVIAGVTTNPSLIAKEGRDYAETLAEIATIVDGPISGEVKATTTDAETMVKEGEAIYALDPKHMVVKIPMTAEGLKAIKR
;
A
#
# COMPACT_ATOMS: atom_id res chain seq x y z
N MET A 1 -6.69 2.06 -20.75
CA MET A 1 -6.74 2.76 -19.44
C MET A 1 -6.79 1.74 -18.31
N LYS A 2 -6.04 1.98 -17.26
CA LYS A 2 -6.02 1.10 -16.09
C LYS A 2 -6.71 1.79 -14.92
N PHE A 3 -7.61 1.09 -14.26
CA PHE A 3 -8.34 1.61 -13.11
C PHE A 3 -7.79 1.03 -11.80
N PHE A 4 -7.66 1.88 -10.80
CA PHE A 4 -7.28 1.48 -9.45
C PHE A 4 -8.40 1.86 -8.48
N ILE A 5 -8.63 1.02 -7.49
CA ILE A 5 -9.56 1.35 -6.41
C ILE A 5 -8.76 1.86 -5.21
N ASP A 6 -9.21 2.96 -4.61
CA ASP A 6 -8.57 3.58 -3.46
C ASP A 6 -9.37 3.26 -2.19
N THR A 7 -9.04 2.16 -1.56
CA THR A 7 -9.74 1.68 -0.37
C THR A 7 -8.91 0.64 0.38
N ALA A 8 -9.22 0.43 1.64
CA ALA A 8 -8.67 -0.65 2.44
C ALA A 8 -9.75 -1.66 2.86
N ASN A 9 -10.99 -1.47 2.39
CA ASN A 9 -12.08 -2.41 2.68
C ASN A 9 -11.98 -3.63 1.76
N VAL A 10 -11.66 -4.78 2.35
CA VAL A 10 -11.42 -6.01 1.62
C VAL A 10 -12.63 -6.47 0.82
N GLU A 11 -13.84 -6.30 1.36
CA GLU A 11 -15.06 -6.69 0.64
C GLU A 11 -15.29 -5.83 -0.59
N GLU A 12 -15.03 -4.53 -0.52
CA GLU A 12 -15.12 -3.64 -1.68
C GLU A 12 -14.10 -4.04 -2.74
N ILE A 13 -12.89 -4.41 -2.31
CA ILE A 13 -11.83 -4.85 -3.21
C ILE A 13 -12.24 -6.14 -3.91
N ARG A 14 -12.80 -7.11 -3.19
CA ARG A 14 -13.27 -8.37 -3.79
C ARG A 14 -14.34 -8.11 -4.84
N LYS A 15 -15.31 -7.26 -4.52
CA LYS A 15 -16.38 -6.91 -5.48
C LYS A 15 -15.83 -6.23 -6.72
N ALA A 16 -14.92 -5.27 -6.55
CA ALA A 16 -14.32 -4.57 -7.67
C ALA A 16 -13.47 -5.52 -8.54
N ASN A 17 -12.73 -6.41 -7.90
CA ASN A 17 -11.91 -7.39 -8.60
C ASN A 17 -12.77 -8.36 -9.41
N ASP A 18 -13.90 -8.80 -8.85
CA ASP A 18 -14.84 -9.69 -9.53
C ASP A 18 -15.45 -9.04 -10.78
N MET A 19 -15.56 -7.72 -10.80
CA MET A 19 -16.05 -6.99 -11.98
C MET A 19 -15.04 -7.01 -13.13
N GLY A 20 -13.79 -7.37 -12.85
CA GLY A 20 -12.75 -7.50 -13.87
C GLY A 20 -12.21 -6.19 -14.42
N VAL A 21 -12.48 -5.06 -13.77
CA VAL A 21 -12.12 -3.74 -14.30
C VAL A 21 -10.93 -3.06 -13.58
N ILE A 22 -10.53 -3.54 -12.40
CA ILE A 22 -9.43 -2.92 -11.67
C ILE A 22 -8.09 -3.56 -12.02
N ALA A 23 -7.07 -2.72 -12.16
CA ALA A 23 -5.70 -3.15 -12.41
C ALA A 23 -4.89 -3.27 -11.11
N GLY A 24 -5.29 -2.55 -10.07
CA GLY A 24 -4.57 -2.55 -8.80
C GLY A 24 -5.34 -1.81 -7.72
N VAL A 25 -4.69 -1.64 -6.56
CA VAL A 25 -5.28 -1.03 -5.37
C VAL A 25 -4.34 0.01 -4.79
N THR A 26 -4.87 1.14 -4.38
CA THR A 26 -4.13 2.12 -3.61
C THR A 26 -4.69 2.18 -2.19
N THR A 27 -3.80 2.16 -1.20
CA THR A 27 -4.18 2.26 0.21
C THR A 27 -3.31 3.29 0.91
N ASN A 28 -3.65 3.60 2.15
CA ASN A 28 -2.81 4.37 3.06
C ASN A 28 -3.14 3.99 4.51
N PRO A 29 -2.27 4.36 5.48
CA PRO A 29 -2.50 3.99 6.88
C PRO A 29 -3.84 4.46 7.45
N SER A 30 -4.31 5.64 7.03
CA SER A 30 -5.60 6.17 7.51
C SER A 30 -6.78 5.31 7.06
N LEU A 31 -6.78 4.88 5.80
CA LEU A 31 -7.84 4.02 5.28
C LEU A 31 -7.87 2.67 6.00
N ILE A 32 -6.70 2.09 6.26
CA ILE A 32 -6.60 0.80 6.95
C ILE A 32 -7.00 0.94 8.42
N ALA A 33 -6.61 2.04 9.08
CA ALA A 33 -7.00 2.31 10.46
C ALA A 33 -8.53 2.41 10.62
N LYS A 34 -9.22 2.97 9.63
CA LYS A 34 -10.69 3.04 9.63
C LYS A 34 -11.35 1.66 9.66
N GLU A 35 -10.71 0.66 9.08
CA GLU A 35 -11.22 -0.70 9.07
C GLU A 35 -10.95 -1.44 10.38
N GLY A 36 -10.18 -0.85 11.30
CA GLY A 36 -9.84 -1.45 12.59
C GLY A 36 -8.95 -2.68 12.47
N ARG A 37 -8.18 -2.80 11.39
CA ARG A 37 -7.35 -3.97 11.12
C ARG A 37 -5.86 -3.63 11.15
N ASP A 38 -5.03 -4.66 11.32
CA ASP A 38 -3.59 -4.53 11.25
C ASP A 38 -3.15 -4.19 9.81
N TYR A 39 -2.19 -3.27 9.69
CA TYR A 39 -1.71 -2.77 8.40
C TYR A 39 -1.09 -3.86 7.54
N ALA A 40 -0.12 -4.59 8.11
CA ALA A 40 0.59 -5.64 7.37
C ALA A 40 -0.33 -6.79 6.96
N GLU A 41 -1.21 -7.22 7.86
CA GLU A 41 -2.17 -8.28 7.57
C GLU A 41 -3.13 -7.88 6.46
N THR A 42 -3.60 -6.64 6.49
CA THR A 42 -4.53 -6.13 5.47
C THR A 42 -3.86 -6.08 4.10
N LEU A 43 -2.65 -5.56 4.02
CA LEU A 43 -1.91 -5.52 2.76
C LEU A 43 -1.64 -6.93 2.21
N ALA A 44 -1.26 -7.86 3.07
CA ALA A 44 -1.02 -9.23 2.66
C ALA A 44 -2.30 -9.90 2.12
N GLU A 45 -3.44 -9.65 2.77
CA GLU A 45 -4.73 -10.17 2.32
C GLU A 45 -5.13 -9.59 0.96
N ILE A 46 -4.97 -8.28 0.77
CA ILE A 46 -5.24 -7.65 -0.52
C ILE A 46 -4.38 -8.27 -1.62
N ALA A 47 -3.13 -8.57 -1.32
CA ALA A 47 -2.21 -9.21 -2.27
C ALA A 47 -2.69 -10.59 -2.73
N THR A 48 -3.48 -11.29 -1.91
CA THR A 48 -4.06 -12.58 -2.31
C THR A 48 -5.28 -12.45 -3.22
N ILE A 49 -5.89 -11.26 -3.26
CA ILE A 49 -7.11 -11.01 -4.01
C ILE A 49 -6.82 -10.41 -5.39
N VAL A 50 -5.94 -9.42 -5.42
CA VAL A 50 -5.67 -8.64 -6.64
C VAL A 50 -4.32 -9.03 -7.22
N ASP A 51 -4.30 -9.41 -8.50
CA ASP A 51 -3.07 -9.69 -9.24
C ASP A 51 -2.65 -8.43 -10.00
N GLY A 52 -2.10 -7.48 -9.30
CA GLY A 52 -1.65 -6.21 -9.86
C GLY A 52 -1.01 -5.34 -8.79
N PRO A 53 -0.54 -4.14 -9.15
CA PRO A 53 0.12 -3.25 -8.19
C PRO A 53 -0.76 -2.88 -7.01
N ILE A 54 -0.17 -2.91 -5.81
CA ILE A 54 -0.81 -2.54 -4.56
C ILE A 54 0.08 -1.53 -3.86
N SER A 55 -0.42 -0.33 -3.57
CA SER A 55 0.38 0.66 -2.88
C SER A 55 0.27 0.50 -1.36
N GLY A 56 1.41 0.44 -0.70
CA GLY A 56 1.50 0.49 0.75
C GLY A 56 2.34 1.71 1.15
N GLU A 57 1.84 2.53 2.07
CA GLU A 57 2.48 3.76 2.47
C GLU A 57 3.16 3.63 3.83
N VAL A 58 4.33 4.26 3.97
CA VAL A 58 4.99 4.36 5.28
C VAL A 58 4.13 5.19 6.23
N LYS A 59 4.36 5.05 7.55
CA LYS A 59 3.55 5.74 8.55
C LYS A 59 3.61 7.25 8.37
N ALA A 60 2.46 7.91 8.51
CA ALA A 60 2.38 9.37 8.41
C ALA A 60 3.19 10.09 9.49
N THR A 61 3.44 9.42 10.61
CA THR A 61 4.23 9.96 11.72
C THR A 61 5.73 9.83 11.53
N THR A 62 6.19 9.06 10.55
CA THR A 62 7.61 8.86 10.26
C THR A 62 8.14 10.03 9.46
N THR A 63 9.18 10.72 9.97
CA THR A 63 9.68 11.95 9.40
C THR A 63 11.12 11.90 8.89
N ASP A 64 11.87 10.85 9.20
CA ASP A 64 13.27 10.72 8.76
C ASP A 64 13.42 9.65 7.66
N ALA A 65 14.36 9.90 6.75
CA ALA A 65 14.59 9.04 5.60
C ALA A 65 14.97 7.61 5.98
N GLU A 66 15.83 7.44 6.97
CA GLU A 66 16.30 6.11 7.37
C GLU A 66 15.16 5.21 7.85
N THR A 67 14.28 5.75 8.69
CA THR A 67 13.11 4.99 9.17
C THR A 67 12.14 4.71 8.03
N MET A 68 11.95 5.66 7.11
CA MET A 68 11.11 5.46 5.92
C MET A 68 11.63 4.29 5.08
N VAL A 69 12.94 4.18 4.91
CA VAL A 69 13.54 3.07 4.16
C VAL A 69 13.26 1.74 4.84
N LYS A 70 13.43 1.66 6.17
CA LYS A 70 13.15 0.43 6.91
C LYS A 70 11.69 0.03 6.82
N GLU A 71 10.77 0.98 6.98
CA GLU A 71 9.34 0.71 6.86
C GLU A 71 8.99 0.31 5.42
N GLY A 72 9.56 0.97 4.44
CA GLY A 72 9.36 0.65 3.03
C GLY A 72 9.83 -0.74 2.66
N GLU A 73 10.98 -1.15 3.17
CA GLU A 73 11.50 -2.50 2.96
C GLU A 73 10.58 -3.56 3.57
N ALA A 74 10.04 -3.30 4.76
CA ALA A 74 9.11 -4.20 5.42
C ALA A 74 7.80 -4.33 4.62
N ILE A 75 7.29 -3.22 4.09
CA ILE A 75 6.09 -3.23 3.24
C ILE A 75 6.36 -4.02 1.96
N TYR A 76 7.49 -3.74 1.30
CA TYR A 76 7.86 -4.41 0.07
C TYR A 76 7.96 -5.93 0.25
N ALA A 77 8.50 -6.36 1.40
CA ALA A 77 8.68 -7.78 1.71
C ALA A 77 7.36 -8.56 1.87
N LEU A 78 6.24 -7.85 2.07
CA LEU A 78 4.92 -8.50 2.18
C LEU A 78 4.50 -9.16 0.86
N ASP A 79 4.83 -8.54 -0.26
CA ASP A 79 4.61 -9.11 -1.59
C ASP A 79 5.50 -8.39 -2.62
N PRO A 80 6.75 -8.83 -2.78
CA PRO A 80 7.69 -8.18 -3.70
C PRO A 80 7.23 -8.10 -5.15
N LYS A 81 6.33 -8.97 -5.56
CA LYS A 81 5.82 -9.00 -6.93
C LYS A 81 4.87 -7.84 -7.23
N HIS A 82 4.05 -7.43 -6.26
CA HIS A 82 2.98 -6.45 -6.49
C HIS A 82 3.14 -5.15 -5.72
N MET A 83 3.87 -5.17 -4.60
CA MET A 83 3.89 -4.04 -3.68
C MET A 83 4.63 -2.83 -4.26
N VAL A 84 3.97 -1.67 -4.19
CA VAL A 84 4.54 -0.37 -4.53
C VAL A 84 4.56 0.45 -3.25
N VAL A 85 5.74 0.87 -2.83
CA VAL A 85 5.90 1.62 -1.59
C VAL A 85 5.67 3.10 -1.83
N LYS A 86 4.72 3.67 -1.11
CA LYS A 86 4.38 5.09 -1.20
C LYS A 86 5.11 5.87 -0.10
N ILE A 87 5.81 6.92 -0.50
CA ILE A 87 6.64 7.75 0.38
C ILE A 87 6.14 9.20 0.32
N PRO A 88 6.07 9.92 1.45
CA PRO A 88 5.65 11.32 1.46
C PRO A 88 6.55 12.23 0.62
N MET A 89 5.94 13.23 -0.02
CA MET A 89 6.68 14.23 -0.80
C MET A 89 7.27 15.28 0.13
N THR A 90 8.37 14.93 0.77
CA THR A 90 9.14 15.79 1.66
C THR A 90 10.62 15.65 1.33
N ALA A 91 11.47 16.52 1.89
CA ALA A 91 12.92 16.41 1.67
C ALA A 91 13.44 15.04 2.14
N GLU A 92 13.00 14.59 3.32
CA GLU A 92 13.38 13.28 3.84
C GLU A 92 12.78 12.13 3.02
N GLY A 93 11.55 12.30 2.52
CA GLY A 93 10.92 11.33 1.62
C GLY A 93 11.71 11.17 0.33
N LEU A 94 12.16 12.25 -0.29
CA LEU A 94 12.98 12.19 -1.50
C LEU A 94 14.31 11.50 -1.24
N LYS A 95 14.93 11.71 -0.09
CA LYS A 95 16.16 10.99 0.30
C LYS A 95 15.90 9.49 0.44
N ALA A 96 14.77 9.13 1.02
CA ALA A 96 14.38 7.72 1.18
C ALA A 96 14.20 7.04 -0.18
N ILE A 97 13.55 7.70 -1.12
CA ILE A 97 13.31 7.16 -2.47
C ILE A 97 14.63 6.87 -3.20
N LYS A 98 15.63 7.71 -3.00
CA LYS A 98 16.93 7.53 -3.63
C LYS A 98 17.63 6.24 -3.18
N ARG A 99 17.38 5.84 -1.95
CA ARG A 99 17.95 4.61 -1.40
C ARG A 99 17.14 3.41 -1.82
#